data_b4d5063146533a27153714b81d563662
#
_entry.id   b4d5063146533a27153714b81d563662
#
_cell.length_a   1.000
_cell.length_b   1.000
_cell.length_c   1.000
_cell.angle_alpha   90.00
_cell.angle_beta   90.00
_cell.angle_gamma   90.00
#
_symmetry.space_group_name_H-M   'P 1'
#
loop_
_entity.id
_entity.type
_entity.pdbx_description
1 polymer ?
#
loop_
_entity_poly.entity_id
_entity_poly.type
_entity_poly.pdbx_seq_one_letter_code
_entity_poly.pdbx_strand_id
1 'polypeptide(L)'
;FAQDWGRPTRHMASPSFFYAHSAQWRSETMTLDDLRSPLADAARQRGSIIDCNVRAERMGWMPSAPQLNRNPLDVVREAGDGDVKAHVVKALNSGDLSMACEDPDAPENFPRNLFVWRSNLLGSSGKGHEYFLRHFLGTTHGLHGKDLGEEGGVKPQEVKWREAPEGKLDLVVTLDFRMSTTALYSDVILPTASWYEKNDLSTTDMHPFIHPFSQAVDPVYESRNDWEIFKAIAAKFSELCVGHLGVERDVVLSPILHDSPGEMAQPFEARDWKKGECDLIPGVTGPDMTVVERDYPATLARYTALGPLMDERGNGGKGLKWGMGAEVEALGALTGIGPDGP
;
A
#
# COMPACT_ATOMS: atom_id res chain seq x y z
N PHE A 1 -13.02 1.12 -6.22
CA PHE A 1 -13.01 2.20 -5.23
C PHE A 1 -11.93 3.24 -5.51
N ALA A 2 -10.70 2.84 -5.67
CA ALA A 2 -9.61 3.77 -5.95
C ALA A 2 -9.50 4.18 -7.42
N GLN A 3 -10.34 3.69 -8.28
CA GLN A 3 -10.28 3.98 -9.72
C GLN A 3 -10.61 5.42 -10.04
N ASP A 4 -11.49 6.05 -9.25
CA ASP A 4 -11.77 7.49 -9.33
C ASP A 4 -10.56 8.36 -9.05
N TRP A 5 -9.54 7.80 -8.47
CA TRP A 5 -8.35 8.48 -8.05
C TRP A 5 -7.20 8.29 -9.05
N GLY A 6 -7.52 7.86 -10.24
CA GLY A 6 -6.69 7.80 -11.42
C GLY A 6 -5.92 6.50 -11.59
N ARG A 7 -5.20 6.04 -10.61
CA ARG A 7 -4.43 4.79 -10.69
C ARG A 7 -4.80 3.85 -9.56
N PRO A 8 -4.68 2.54 -9.82
CA PRO A 8 -5.00 1.55 -8.82
C PRO A 8 -4.19 1.76 -7.56
N THR A 9 -4.83 1.33 -6.52
CA THR A 9 -4.38 1.33 -5.15
C THR A 9 -2.92 1.00 -4.98
N ARG A 10 -2.32 1.73 -4.11
CA ARG A 10 -1.04 1.38 -3.52
C ARG A 10 -1.17 0.00 -2.88
N HIS A 11 -0.49 -0.97 -3.41
CA HIS A 11 -0.26 -2.21 -2.71
C HIS A 11 0.84 -1.97 -1.71
N MET A 12 0.50 -2.05 -0.45
CA MET A 12 1.53 -1.95 0.58
C MET A 12 2.48 -3.13 0.48
N ALA A 13 3.75 -2.86 0.68
CA ALA A 13 4.71 -3.91 0.97
C ALA A 13 4.15 -4.80 2.07
N SER A 14 4.36 -6.11 1.97
CA SER A 14 3.91 -7.02 3.02
C SER A 14 4.52 -6.61 4.36
N PRO A 15 3.88 -6.93 5.49
CA PRO A 15 4.45 -6.65 6.80
C PRO A 15 5.88 -7.13 6.94
N SER A 16 6.25 -8.19 6.24
CA SER A 16 7.62 -8.72 6.18
C SER A 16 8.66 -7.68 5.77
N PHE A 17 8.30 -6.75 4.88
CA PHE A 17 9.21 -5.70 4.44
C PHE A 17 9.64 -4.80 5.61
N PHE A 18 8.74 -4.45 6.51
CA PHE A 18 9.03 -3.55 7.61
C PHE A 18 9.92 -4.19 8.68
N TYR A 19 9.66 -5.42 9.07
CA TYR A 19 10.50 -6.06 10.09
C TYR A 19 11.81 -6.59 9.52
N ALA A 20 11.90 -6.82 8.22
CA ALA A 20 13.15 -7.14 7.57
C ALA A 20 14.20 -6.00 7.67
N HIS A 21 13.76 -4.78 7.94
CA HIS A 21 14.62 -3.63 8.18
C HIS A 21 14.99 -3.46 9.66
N SER A 22 14.47 -4.30 10.55
CA SER A 22 14.78 -4.23 11.96
C SER A 22 16.07 -4.96 12.33
N ALA A 23 16.61 -4.63 13.49
CA ALA A 23 17.77 -5.30 14.05
C ALA A 23 17.59 -6.82 14.18
N GLN A 24 16.35 -7.28 14.38
CA GLN A 24 16.03 -8.70 14.50
C GLN A 24 16.27 -9.49 13.21
N TRP A 25 16.23 -8.86 12.06
CA TRP A 25 16.41 -9.50 10.76
C TRP A 25 17.86 -9.52 10.27
N ARG A 26 18.81 -9.02 11.05
CA ARG A 26 20.24 -9.02 10.71
C ARG A 26 20.86 -10.42 10.59
N SER A 27 20.12 -11.45 10.95
CA SER A 27 20.56 -12.84 10.81
C SER A 27 20.51 -13.38 9.37
N GLU A 28 20.10 -12.57 8.40
CA GLU A 28 20.12 -12.97 6.99
C GLU A 28 21.54 -13.22 6.54
N THR A 29 21.84 -14.45 6.24
CA THR A 29 23.18 -14.86 5.78
C THR A 29 23.27 -14.99 4.26
N MET A 30 22.11 -15.00 3.57
CA MET A 30 22.04 -15.11 2.13
C MET A 30 22.25 -13.75 1.47
N THR A 31 23.12 -13.72 0.51
CA THR A 31 23.35 -12.55 -0.34
C THR A 31 22.64 -12.72 -1.68
N LEU A 32 22.52 -11.63 -2.43
CA LEU A 32 22.04 -11.72 -3.81
C LEU A 32 22.92 -12.61 -4.68
N ASP A 33 24.21 -12.71 -4.38
CA ASP A 33 25.12 -13.60 -5.08
C ASP A 33 24.74 -15.08 -4.93
N ASP A 34 24.16 -15.45 -3.78
CA ASP A 34 23.69 -16.82 -3.53
C ASP A 34 22.35 -17.13 -4.23
N LEU A 35 21.55 -16.11 -4.47
CA LEU A 35 20.14 -16.26 -4.92
C LEU A 35 19.91 -15.85 -6.38
N ARG A 36 20.84 -15.12 -6.99
CA ARG A 36 20.65 -14.59 -8.34
C ARG A 36 20.60 -15.68 -9.40
N SER A 37 19.91 -15.38 -10.49
CA SER A 37 19.99 -16.18 -11.70
C SER A 37 21.43 -16.18 -12.25
N PRO A 38 21.92 -17.31 -12.74
CA PRO A 38 23.21 -17.36 -13.47
C PRO A 38 23.29 -16.41 -14.67
N LEU A 39 22.14 -15.97 -15.18
CA LEU A 39 22.01 -15.04 -16.31
C LEU A 39 22.03 -13.58 -15.88
N ALA A 40 21.91 -13.29 -14.59
CA ALA A 40 21.88 -11.92 -14.09
C ALA A 40 23.29 -11.30 -14.06
N ASP A 41 23.35 -9.98 -14.32
CA ASP A 41 24.61 -9.24 -14.23
C ASP A 41 25.07 -9.13 -12.76
N ALA A 42 26.12 -9.87 -12.46
CA ALA A 42 26.71 -9.92 -11.13
C ALA A 42 27.19 -8.56 -10.62
N ALA A 43 27.60 -7.66 -11.52
CA ALA A 43 28.12 -6.35 -11.13
C ALA A 43 27.03 -5.42 -10.55
N ARG A 44 25.78 -5.63 -10.95
CA ARG A 44 24.65 -4.75 -10.63
C ARG A 44 23.74 -5.26 -9.53
N GLN A 45 23.78 -6.55 -9.24
CA GLN A 45 22.93 -7.19 -8.23
C GLN A 45 23.78 -7.67 -7.06
N ARG A 46 24.19 -6.75 -6.22
CA ARG A 46 24.96 -7.04 -5.00
C ARG A 46 24.19 -6.61 -3.75
N GLY A 47 24.58 -7.16 -2.63
CA GLY A 47 24.05 -6.83 -1.32
C GLY A 47 23.07 -7.88 -0.78
N SER A 48 22.22 -7.48 0.13
CA SER A 48 21.22 -8.33 0.75
C SER A 48 19.92 -8.38 -0.09
N ILE A 49 19.00 -9.29 0.30
CA ILE A 49 17.65 -9.31 -0.27
C ILE A 49 16.92 -7.98 -0.01
N ILE A 50 17.18 -7.35 1.13
CA ILE A 50 16.60 -6.06 1.48
C ILE A 50 17.06 -4.97 0.51
N ASP A 51 18.35 -4.97 0.15
CA ASP A 51 18.88 -4.04 -0.84
C ASP A 51 18.21 -4.24 -2.21
N CYS A 52 17.91 -5.48 -2.57
CA CYS A 52 17.14 -5.79 -3.78
C CYS A 52 15.75 -5.21 -3.73
N ASN A 53 15.05 -5.35 -2.60
CA ASN A 53 13.70 -4.82 -2.42
C ASN A 53 13.68 -3.29 -2.50
N VAL A 54 14.61 -2.63 -1.82
CA VAL A 54 14.72 -1.16 -1.85
C VAL A 54 14.99 -0.66 -3.27
N ARG A 55 15.91 -1.29 -3.98
CA ARG A 55 16.17 -0.95 -5.39
C ARG A 55 14.97 -1.21 -6.28
N ALA A 56 14.31 -2.36 -6.11
CA ALA A 56 13.14 -2.72 -6.90
C ALA A 56 11.98 -1.74 -6.69
N GLU A 57 11.77 -1.27 -5.46
CA GLU A 57 10.77 -0.23 -5.18
C GLU A 57 11.15 1.10 -5.83
N ARG A 58 12.40 1.54 -5.66
CA ARG A 58 12.93 2.77 -6.27
C ARG A 58 12.86 2.76 -7.80
N MET A 59 13.01 1.61 -8.41
CA MET A 59 12.93 1.44 -9.85
C MET A 59 11.52 1.19 -10.36
N GLY A 60 10.53 1.12 -9.48
CA GLY A 60 9.15 0.88 -9.85
C GLY A 60 8.81 -0.57 -10.20
N TRP A 61 9.64 -1.54 -9.84
CA TRP A 61 9.41 -2.96 -10.16
C TRP A 61 8.61 -3.72 -9.11
N MET A 62 8.64 -3.26 -7.88
CA MET A 62 7.85 -3.90 -6.82
C MET A 62 6.36 -3.61 -7.01
N PRO A 63 5.49 -4.60 -6.74
CA PRO A 63 4.04 -4.41 -6.75
C PRO A 63 3.52 -3.59 -5.57
N SER A 64 4.40 -3.09 -4.70
CA SER A 64 4.09 -2.13 -3.65
C SER A 64 4.10 -0.71 -4.20
N ALA A 65 3.30 0.18 -3.63
CA ALA A 65 3.33 1.57 -4.02
C ALA A 65 4.57 2.25 -3.44
N PRO A 66 5.46 2.74 -4.29
CA PRO A 66 6.58 3.54 -3.83
C PRO A 66 6.06 4.79 -3.13
N GLN A 67 6.67 5.14 -2.01
CA GLN A 67 6.31 6.34 -1.25
C GLN A 67 7.51 7.26 -1.14
N LEU A 68 7.24 8.56 -1.27
CA LEU A 68 8.22 9.59 -0.95
C LEU A 68 8.37 9.69 0.58
N ASN A 69 9.54 10.13 1.02
CA ASN A 69 9.83 10.41 2.42
C ASN A 69 9.16 11.70 2.94
N ARG A 70 8.41 12.39 2.09
CA ARG A 70 7.66 13.62 2.43
C ARG A 70 6.21 13.49 1.99
N ASN A 71 5.34 14.26 2.64
CA ASN A 71 3.93 14.31 2.28
C ASN A 71 3.76 14.76 0.82
N PRO A 72 3.15 13.95 -0.05
CA PRO A 72 2.99 14.28 -1.46
C PRO A 72 2.19 15.57 -1.70
N LEU A 73 1.27 15.94 -0.80
CA LEU A 73 0.52 17.21 -0.90
C LEU A 73 1.46 18.41 -0.77
N ASP A 74 2.42 18.34 0.15
CA ASP A 74 3.38 19.42 0.34
C ASP A 74 4.34 19.54 -0.85
N VAL A 75 4.77 18.38 -1.38
CA VAL A 75 5.61 18.33 -2.59
C VAL A 75 4.93 18.98 -3.78
N VAL A 76 3.62 18.73 -3.95
CA VAL A 76 2.83 19.37 -5.03
C VAL A 76 2.67 20.85 -4.78
N ARG A 77 2.43 21.30 -3.55
CA ARG A 77 2.33 22.73 -3.21
C ARG A 77 3.63 23.47 -3.50
N GLU A 78 4.77 22.85 -3.24
CA GLU A 78 6.10 23.40 -3.57
C GLU A 78 6.32 23.55 -5.07
N ALA A 79 5.81 22.61 -5.88
CA ALA A 79 5.87 22.69 -7.32
C ALA A 79 4.97 23.83 -7.89
N GLY A 80 3.94 24.23 -7.14
CA GLY A 80 2.99 25.28 -7.54
C GLY A 80 2.29 24.95 -8.85
N ASP A 81 2.22 25.92 -9.76
CA ASP A 81 1.62 25.75 -11.09
C ASP A 81 2.57 25.09 -12.11
N GLY A 82 3.77 24.73 -11.68
CA GLY A 82 4.77 24.06 -12.52
C GLY A 82 4.45 22.58 -12.79
N ASP A 83 5.34 21.97 -13.56
CA ASP A 83 5.29 20.52 -13.81
C ASP A 83 5.71 19.76 -12.55
N VAL A 84 4.73 19.21 -11.85
CA VAL A 84 4.93 18.42 -10.61
C VAL A 84 5.82 17.22 -10.85
N LYS A 85 5.69 16.52 -11.97
CA LYS A 85 6.53 15.35 -12.27
C LYS A 85 7.98 15.75 -12.45
N ALA A 86 8.24 16.81 -13.20
CA ALA A 86 9.59 17.35 -13.39
C ALA A 86 10.18 17.82 -12.05
N HIS A 87 9.38 18.44 -11.18
CA HIS A 87 9.80 18.84 -9.84
C HIS A 87 10.23 17.62 -9.00
N VAL A 88 9.41 16.56 -8.94
CA VAL A 88 9.71 15.34 -8.20
C VAL A 88 10.95 14.66 -8.76
N VAL A 89 11.07 14.52 -10.08
CA VAL A 89 12.27 13.93 -10.73
C VAL A 89 13.52 14.70 -10.36
N LYS A 90 13.46 16.02 -10.42
CA LYS A 90 14.59 16.88 -10.04
C LYS A 90 14.97 16.69 -8.57
N ALA A 91 13.99 16.69 -7.67
CA ALA A 91 14.21 16.55 -6.24
C ALA A 91 14.76 15.15 -5.85
N LEU A 92 14.31 14.08 -6.53
CA LEU A 92 14.86 12.75 -6.35
C LEU A 92 16.32 12.65 -6.84
N ASN A 93 16.62 13.27 -7.98
CA ASN A 93 17.98 13.28 -8.53
C ASN A 93 18.95 14.13 -7.68
N SER A 94 18.48 15.23 -7.08
CA SER A 94 19.31 16.05 -6.17
C SER A 94 19.47 15.45 -4.76
N GLY A 95 18.60 14.50 -4.38
CA GLY A 95 18.54 13.94 -3.04
C GLY A 95 17.73 14.78 -2.04
N ASP A 96 17.02 15.82 -2.49
CA ASP A 96 16.08 16.60 -1.67
C ASP A 96 14.83 15.79 -1.31
N LEU A 97 14.49 14.81 -2.16
CA LEU A 97 13.53 13.75 -1.90
C LEU A 97 14.22 12.39 -1.96
N SER A 98 13.68 11.46 -1.21
CA SER A 98 14.06 10.03 -1.29
C SER A 98 12.83 9.15 -1.22
N MET A 99 13.00 7.86 -1.48
CA MET A 99 11.95 6.88 -1.23
C MET A 99 11.91 6.52 0.25
N ALA A 100 10.73 6.41 0.82
CA ALA A 100 10.55 6.08 2.24
C ALA A 100 11.18 4.73 2.61
N CYS A 101 11.25 3.78 1.67
CA CYS A 101 11.89 2.48 1.86
C CYS A 101 13.41 2.56 2.11
N GLU A 102 14.05 3.66 1.78
CA GLU A 102 15.49 3.87 2.02
C GLU A 102 15.81 4.18 3.48
N ASP A 103 14.83 4.71 4.22
CA ASP A 103 14.93 4.98 5.65
C ASP A 103 13.58 4.74 6.36
N PRO A 104 13.15 3.47 6.50
CA PRO A 104 11.83 3.13 7.04
C PRO A 104 11.69 3.46 8.53
N ASP A 105 12.81 3.71 9.21
CA ASP A 105 12.87 4.04 10.62
C ASP A 105 13.03 5.54 10.88
N ALA A 106 12.99 6.38 9.86
CA ALA A 106 12.87 7.81 10.04
C ALA A 106 11.44 8.19 10.48
N PRO A 107 11.27 9.11 11.45
CA PRO A 107 9.95 9.47 11.96
C PRO A 107 8.93 9.90 10.89
N GLU A 108 9.39 10.58 9.86
CA GLU A 108 8.57 11.01 8.73
C GLU A 108 8.01 9.83 7.89
N ASN A 109 8.65 8.67 7.98
CA ASN A 109 8.27 7.46 7.25
C ASN A 109 7.46 6.47 8.09
N PHE A 110 7.14 6.80 9.34
CA PHE A 110 6.38 5.91 10.20
C PHE A 110 4.98 5.65 9.64
N PRO A 111 4.52 4.38 9.60
CA PRO A 111 3.13 4.08 9.38
C PRO A 111 2.34 4.47 10.63
N ARG A 112 1.61 5.59 10.58
CA ARG A 112 0.94 6.16 11.76
C ARG A 112 -0.38 5.46 12.09
N ASN A 113 -1.08 4.95 11.07
CA ASN A 113 -2.38 4.32 11.20
C ASN A 113 -2.36 2.92 10.60
N LEU A 114 -2.89 1.94 11.33
CA LEU A 114 -3.05 0.57 10.87
C LEU A 114 -4.52 0.16 10.94
N PHE A 115 -5.10 -0.15 9.80
CA PHE A 115 -6.40 -0.77 9.71
C PHE A 115 -6.23 -2.26 9.40
N VAL A 116 -6.71 -3.12 10.29
CA VAL A 116 -6.69 -4.57 10.12
C VAL A 116 -8.11 -5.02 9.81
N TRP A 117 -8.32 -5.45 8.59
CA TRP A 117 -9.64 -5.85 8.11
C TRP A 117 -9.68 -7.35 7.90
N ARG A 118 -10.51 -8.02 8.72
CA ARG A 118 -10.76 -9.47 8.66
C ARG A 118 -9.50 -10.32 8.70
N SER A 119 -8.55 -9.95 9.52
CA SER A 119 -7.28 -10.65 9.66
C SER A 119 -6.84 -10.71 11.12
N ASN A 120 -6.45 -11.88 11.56
CA ASN A 120 -5.74 -12.03 12.83
C ASN A 120 -4.23 -11.91 12.59
N LEU A 121 -3.77 -10.72 12.31
CA LEU A 121 -2.38 -10.42 11.94
C LEU A 121 -1.39 -10.91 13.00
N LEU A 122 -1.65 -10.62 14.27
CA LEU A 122 -0.78 -11.02 15.39
C LEU A 122 -0.90 -12.48 15.76
N GLY A 123 -2.08 -13.08 15.61
CA GLY A 123 -2.31 -14.45 16.08
C GLY A 123 -2.04 -15.53 15.04
N SER A 124 -2.17 -15.26 13.74
CA SER A 124 -2.07 -16.28 12.71
C SER A 124 -1.40 -15.87 11.41
N SER A 125 -1.58 -14.63 11.00
CA SER A 125 -1.17 -14.19 9.65
C SER A 125 0.13 -13.43 9.64
N GLY A 126 0.51 -12.84 10.76
CA GLY A 126 1.71 -12.03 10.86
C GLY A 126 2.96 -12.89 11.06
N LYS A 127 4.02 -12.47 10.46
CA LYS A 127 5.38 -12.89 10.78
C LYS A 127 6.04 -11.74 11.53
N GLY A 128 6.96 -12.05 12.44
CA GLY A 128 7.63 -11.03 13.21
C GLY A 128 6.73 -10.37 14.28
N HIS A 129 6.05 -11.20 15.09
CA HIS A 129 5.19 -10.73 16.18
C HIS A 129 5.89 -9.77 17.13
N GLU A 130 7.14 -10.04 17.46
CA GLU A 130 7.95 -9.18 18.33
C GLU A 130 8.13 -7.79 17.70
N TYR A 131 8.37 -7.74 16.38
CA TYR A 131 8.47 -6.47 15.69
C TYR A 131 7.16 -5.68 15.75
N PHE A 132 6.01 -6.33 15.52
CA PHE A 132 4.70 -5.70 15.66
C PHE A 132 4.47 -5.18 17.08
N LEU A 133 4.72 -5.99 18.07
CA LEU A 133 4.47 -5.62 19.47
C LEU A 133 5.39 -4.49 19.93
N ARG A 134 6.67 -4.58 19.62
CA ARG A 134 7.67 -3.61 20.07
C ARG A 134 7.71 -2.36 19.18
N HIS A 135 7.92 -2.55 17.88
CA HIS A 135 8.24 -1.44 17.00
C HIS A 135 7.00 -0.74 16.44
N PHE A 136 5.91 -1.47 16.22
CA PHE A 136 4.67 -0.85 15.79
C PHE A 136 3.82 -0.39 16.97
N LEU A 137 3.53 -1.26 17.92
CA LEU A 137 2.61 -0.95 19.02
C LEU A 137 3.30 -0.33 20.23
N GLY A 138 4.62 -0.44 20.36
CA GLY A 138 5.36 0.10 21.49
C GLY A 138 5.08 -0.62 22.80
N THR A 139 4.71 -1.91 22.77
CA THR A 139 4.45 -2.64 24.00
C THR A 139 5.75 -3.06 24.67
N THR A 140 5.77 -2.99 26.00
CA THR A 140 6.89 -3.48 26.81
C THR A 140 6.69 -4.92 27.28
N HIS A 141 5.57 -5.54 26.90
CA HIS A 141 5.21 -6.92 27.25
C HIS A 141 5.52 -7.83 26.08
N GLY A 142 6.53 -8.61 26.21
CA GLY A 142 6.87 -9.60 25.22
C GLY A 142 8.19 -10.28 25.55
N LEU A 143 8.33 -11.47 25.06
CA LEU A 143 9.61 -12.14 25.01
C LEU A 143 10.43 -11.44 23.92
N HIS A 144 11.50 -10.81 24.29
CA HIS A 144 12.44 -10.26 23.34
C HIS A 144 13.31 -11.40 22.84
N GLY A 145 13.28 -11.62 21.54
CA GLY A 145 14.21 -12.51 20.89
C GLY A 145 15.64 -11.98 21.06
N LYS A 146 16.60 -12.86 21.16
CA LYS A 146 18.01 -12.48 21.11
C LYS A 146 18.29 -11.85 19.74
N ASP A 147 18.93 -10.67 19.73
CA ASP A 147 19.38 -10.06 18.48
C ASP A 147 20.51 -10.92 17.88
N LEU A 148 20.12 -11.77 16.92
CA LEU A 148 21.05 -12.65 16.23
C LEU A 148 21.88 -11.92 15.17
N GLY A 149 21.53 -10.67 14.89
CA GLY A 149 22.14 -9.90 13.79
C GLY A 149 23.53 -9.40 14.07
N GLU A 150 23.99 -9.41 15.32
CA GLU A 150 25.36 -9.02 15.64
C GLU A 150 26.38 -10.10 15.31
N GLU A 151 25.94 -11.35 15.18
CA GLU A 151 26.82 -12.51 15.06
C GLU A 151 27.04 -13.03 13.62
N GLY A 152 26.64 -12.31 12.56
CA GLY A 152 26.98 -12.78 11.22
C GLY A 152 25.98 -12.46 10.10
N GLY A 153 25.02 -11.61 10.31
CA GLY A 153 24.10 -11.18 9.26
C GLY A 153 24.74 -10.21 8.26
N VAL A 154 24.26 -10.23 7.04
CA VAL A 154 24.66 -9.25 6.01
C VAL A 154 23.82 -7.99 6.21
N LYS A 155 24.47 -6.88 6.58
CA LYS A 155 23.81 -5.59 6.71
C LYS A 155 23.40 -5.06 5.34
N PRO A 156 22.16 -4.55 5.19
CA PRO A 156 21.77 -3.85 3.98
C PRO A 156 22.65 -2.62 3.71
N GLN A 157 22.85 -2.31 2.44
CA GLN A 157 23.64 -1.16 1.98
C GLN A 157 22.74 -0.04 1.43
N GLU A 158 21.57 -0.38 0.89
CA GLU A 158 20.66 0.56 0.26
C GLU A 158 19.67 1.17 1.26
N VAL A 159 19.39 0.48 2.37
CA VAL A 159 18.57 0.99 3.45
C VAL A 159 19.45 1.56 4.54
N LYS A 160 19.04 2.71 5.07
CA LYS A 160 19.72 3.31 6.23
C LYS A 160 19.43 2.49 7.48
N TRP A 161 20.43 1.72 7.88
CA TRP A 161 20.31 0.79 8.99
C TRP A 161 20.55 1.47 10.32
N ARG A 162 19.64 1.28 11.25
CA ARG A 162 19.76 1.74 12.64
C ARG A 162 19.01 0.81 13.58
N GLU A 163 19.13 1.01 14.87
CA GLU A 163 18.23 0.39 15.83
C GLU A 163 16.80 0.89 15.57
N ALA A 164 15.86 -0.04 15.39
CA ALA A 164 14.50 0.32 15.03
C ALA A 164 13.78 1.00 16.21
N PRO A 165 13.11 2.13 15.99
CA PRO A 165 12.35 2.83 17.02
C PRO A 165 11.15 2.01 17.48
N GLU A 166 10.68 2.28 18.69
CA GLU A 166 9.49 1.65 19.28
C GLU A 166 8.26 2.53 19.09
N GLY A 167 7.08 1.89 18.92
CA GLY A 167 5.80 2.60 18.89
C GLY A 167 5.62 3.50 17.68
N LYS A 168 5.75 2.97 16.47
CA LYS A 168 5.59 3.73 15.23
C LYS A 168 4.14 4.08 14.89
N LEU A 169 3.16 3.37 15.48
CA LEU A 169 1.74 3.56 15.20
C LEU A 169 1.09 4.48 16.23
N ASP A 170 0.21 5.36 15.77
CA ASP A 170 -0.63 6.19 16.62
C ASP A 170 -2.01 5.58 16.82
N LEU A 171 -2.48 4.79 15.84
CA LEU A 171 -3.84 4.25 15.85
C LEU A 171 -3.88 2.88 15.18
N VAL A 172 -4.45 1.91 15.89
CA VAL A 172 -4.75 0.58 15.35
C VAL A 172 -6.26 0.36 15.40
N VAL A 173 -6.85 0.14 14.25
CA VAL A 173 -8.27 -0.15 14.09
C VAL A 173 -8.45 -1.56 13.54
N THR A 174 -9.17 -2.41 14.24
CA THR A 174 -9.52 -3.75 13.75
C THR A 174 -10.98 -3.86 13.41
N LEU A 175 -11.25 -4.31 12.19
CA LEU A 175 -12.59 -4.67 11.70
C LEU A 175 -12.64 -6.20 11.63
N ASP A 176 -13.34 -6.83 12.56
CA ASP A 176 -13.42 -8.30 12.62
C ASP A 176 -14.75 -8.74 13.23
N PHE A 177 -15.18 -9.94 12.86
CA PHE A 177 -16.35 -10.60 13.45
C PHE A 177 -15.98 -11.47 14.67
N ARG A 178 -14.70 -11.48 15.04
CA ARG A 178 -14.17 -12.18 16.22
C ARG A 178 -13.28 -11.27 17.04
N MET A 179 -13.27 -11.52 18.34
CA MET A 179 -12.25 -10.94 19.22
C MET A 179 -10.94 -11.73 19.04
N SER A 180 -10.22 -11.38 17.97
CA SER A 180 -8.92 -11.97 17.66
C SER A 180 -7.81 -11.42 18.56
N THR A 181 -6.64 -12.05 18.54
CA THR A 181 -5.45 -11.52 19.24
C THR A 181 -5.14 -10.10 18.76
N THR A 182 -5.26 -9.82 17.47
CA THR A 182 -5.06 -8.48 16.92
C THR A 182 -6.07 -7.48 17.49
N ALA A 183 -7.34 -7.88 17.60
CA ALA A 183 -8.37 -7.03 18.19
C ALA A 183 -8.06 -6.67 19.66
N LEU A 184 -7.48 -7.59 20.43
CA LEU A 184 -7.10 -7.31 21.83
C LEU A 184 -6.01 -6.24 21.97
N TYR A 185 -5.22 -5.99 20.93
CA TYR A 185 -4.17 -4.97 20.89
C TYR A 185 -4.58 -3.72 20.11
N SER A 186 -5.81 -3.62 19.68
CA SER A 186 -6.30 -2.47 18.91
C SER A 186 -6.88 -1.39 19.78
N ASP A 187 -6.71 -0.13 19.37
CA ASP A 187 -7.30 1.04 20.05
C ASP A 187 -8.80 1.12 19.79
N VAL A 188 -9.21 0.72 18.59
CA VAL A 188 -10.61 0.72 18.17
C VAL A 188 -10.96 -0.62 17.54
N ILE A 189 -12.07 -1.20 17.98
CA ILE A 189 -12.62 -2.43 17.41
C ILE A 189 -13.97 -2.11 16.82
N LEU A 190 -14.14 -2.38 15.52
CA LEU A 190 -15.40 -2.23 14.79
C LEU A 190 -15.94 -3.62 14.49
N PRO A 191 -16.97 -4.09 15.22
CA PRO A 191 -17.52 -5.42 15.03
C PRO A 191 -18.18 -5.53 13.65
N THR A 192 -17.76 -6.52 12.86
CA THR A 192 -18.30 -6.76 11.52
C THR A 192 -19.29 -7.90 11.52
N ALA A 193 -20.31 -7.79 10.69
CA ALA A 193 -21.27 -8.86 10.45
C ALA A 193 -20.58 -10.09 9.84
N SER A 194 -20.99 -11.27 10.25
CA SER A 194 -20.54 -12.54 9.66
C SER A 194 -21.18 -12.75 8.28
N TRP A 195 -20.77 -13.80 7.58
CA TRP A 195 -21.32 -14.08 6.24
C TRP A 195 -22.81 -14.36 6.22
N TYR A 196 -23.38 -14.91 7.30
CA TYR A 196 -24.82 -15.15 7.39
C TYR A 196 -25.63 -13.89 7.72
N GLU A 197 -24.99 -12.84 8.17
CA GLU A 197 -25.57 -11.60 8.68
C GLU A 197 -25.49 -10.44 7.69
N LYS A 198 -25.04 -10.69 6.46
CA LYS A 198 -24.86 -9.64 5.43
C LYS A 198 -25.17 -10.13 4.02
N ASN A 199 -25.53 -9.18 3.16
CA ASN A 199 -25.49 -9.38 1.72
C ASN A 199 -24.10 -9.01 1.21
N ASP A 200 -23.52 -9.84 0.33
CA ASP A 200 -22.20 -9.60 -0.19
C ASP A 200 -21.97 -10.37 -1.51
N LEU A 201 -20.81 -10.16 -2.12
CA LEU A 201 -20.34 -10.87 -3.29
C LEU A 201 -19.05 -11.62 -2.94
N SER A 202 -18.95 -12.85 -3.41
CA SER A 202 -17.73 -13.65 -3.28
C SER A 202 -17.09 -13.84 -4.64
N THR A 203 -15.81 -13.53 -4.72
CA THR A 203 -14.97 -13.76 -5.91
C THR A 203 -13.71 -14.47 -5.50
N THR A 204 -13.05 -15.13 -6.43
CA THR A 204 -11.75 -15.75 -6.22
C THR A 204 -10.93 -15.67 -7.50
N ASP A 205 -9.62 -15.66 -7.37
CA ASP A 205 -8.69 -15.75 -8.50
C ASP A 205 -8.72 -17.14 -9.18
N MET A 206 -9.40 -18.10 -8.57
CA MET A 206 -9.44 -19.51 -9.04
C MET A 206 -10.44 -19.75 -10.16
N HIS A 207 -11.42 -18.85 -10.34
CA HIS A 207 -12.45 -18.97 -11.38
C HIS A 207 -13.08 -17.59 -11.69
N PRO A 208 -13.73 -17.43 -12.86
CA PRO A 208 -14.33 -16.15 -13.26
C PRO A 208 -15.73 -15.89 -12.67
N PHE A 209 -16.26 -16.75 -11.83
CA PHE A 209 -17.60 -16.62 -11.30
C PHE A 209 -17.68 -15.67 -10.14
N ILE A 210 -18.75 -14.87 -10.11
CA ILE A 210 -19.13 -14.02 -8.98
C ILE A 210 -20.32 -14.69 -8.30
N HIS A 211 -20.19 -14.97 -7.01
CA HIS A 211 -21.24 -15.59 -6.23
C HIS A 211 -21.87 -14.57 -5.29
N PRO A 212 -23.13 -14.20 -5.50
CA PRO A 212 -23.86 -13.45 -4.49
C PRO A 212 -24.20 -14.39 -3.33
N PHE A 213 -24.11 -13.88 -2.11
CA PHE A 213 -24.72 -14.53 -0.96
C PHE A 213 -25.61 -13.55 -0.21
N SER A 214 -26.76 -14.07 0.20
CA SER A 214 -27.80 -13.29 0.81
C SER A 214 -27.79 -13.46 2.31
N GLN A 215 -28.12 -12.40 3.01
CA GLN A 215 -28.31 -12.40 4.44
C GLN A 215 -29.38 -13.43 4.85
N ALA A 216 -29.06 -14.26 5.84
CA ALA A 216 -29.94 -15.26 6.38
C ALA A 216 -30.54 -14.86 7.75
N VAL A 217 -29.80 -14.07 8.52
CA VAL A 217 -30.17 -13.55 9.83
C VAL A 217 -29.71 -12.11 9.97
N ASP A 218 -30.36 -11.35 10.82
CA ASP A 218 -29.95 -9.98 11.11
C ASP A 218 -28.61 -9.95 11.87
N PRO A 219 -27.79 -8.91 11.63
CA PRO A 219 -26.57 -8.70 12.40
C PRO A 219 -26.86 -8.61 13.90
N VAL A 220 -26.02 -9.25 14.70
CA VAL A 220 -26.19 -9.24 16.16
C VAL A 220 -25.49 -8.04 16.80
N TYR A 221 -26.04 -7.54 17.87
CA TYR A 221 -25.51 -6.41 18.64
C TYR A 221 -25.29 -5.15 17.77
N GLU A 222 -24.13 -4.57 17.84
CA GLU A 222 -23.73 -3.37 17.09
C GLU A 222 -22.97 -3.70 15.79
N SER A 223 -22.92 -4.98 15.41
CA SER A 223 -22.18 -5.39 14.21
C SER A 223 -22.84 -4.83 12.95
N ARG A 224 -22.00 -4.43 12.01
CA ARG A 224 -22.42 -3.89 10.72
C ARG A 224 -21.67 -4.61 9.60
N ASN A 225 -22.20 -4.59 8.40
CA ASN A 225 -21.44 -5.06 7.27
C ASN A 225 -20.27 -4.11 6.95
N ASP A 226 -19.27 -4.63 6.27
CA ASP A 226 -18.05 -3.89 6.00
C ASP A 226 -18.31 -2.61 5.19
N TRP A 227 -19.22 -2.67 4.23
CA TRP A 227 -19.62 -1.51 3.43
C TRP A 227 -20.17 -0.38 4.31
N GLU A 228 -21.07 -0.68 5.23
CA GLU A 228 -21.65 0.32 6.13
C GLU A 228 -20.61 0.94 7.05
N ILE A 229 -19.66 0.14 7.53
CA ILE A 229 -18.56 0.63 8.37
C ILE A 229 -17.73 1.64 7.59
N PHE A 230 -17.22 1.25 6.41
CA PHE A 230 -16.40 2.15 5.60
C PHE A 230 -17.18 3.36 5.10
N LYS A 231 -18.48 3.20 4.76
CA LYS A 231 -19.36 4.32 4.42
C LYS A 231 -19.49 5.32 5.57
N ALA A 232 -19.65 4.83 6.79
CA ALA A 232 -19.74 5.70 7.97
C ALA A 232 -18.41 6.43 8.23
N ILE A 233 -17.27 5.75 8.05
CA ILE A 233 -15.95 6.38 8.14
C ILE A 233 -15.79 7.46 7.06
N ALA A 234 -16.17 7.17 5.81
CA ALA A 234 -16.10 8.12 4.71
C ALA A 234 -17.01 9.35 4.96
N ALA A 235 -18.22 9.12 5.47
CA ALA A 235 -19.15 10.20 5.82
C ALA A 235 -18.56 11.11 6.91
N LYS A 236 -18.03 10.52 7.96
CA LYS A 236 -17.46 11.30 9.06
C LYS A 236 -16.18 12.02 8.64
N PHE A 237 -15.37 11.38 7.81
CA PHE A 237 -14.19 12.02 7.23
C PHE A 237 -14.57 13.22 6.36
N SER A 238 -15.55 13.07 5.45
CA SER A 238 -16.05 14.19 4.62
C SER A 238 -16.52 15.38 5.44
N GLU A 239 -17.19 15.12 6.56
CA GLU A 239 -17.64 16.16 7.49
C GLU A 239 -16.45 16.86 8.17
N LEU A 240 -15.53 16.07 8.74
CA LEU A 240 -14.45 16.59 9.57
C LEU A 240 -13.33 17.27 8.78
N CYS A 241 -13.15 16.92 7.52
CA CYS A 241 -12.09 17.54 6.72
C CYS A 241 -12.42 18.97 6.25
N VAL A 242 -13.70 19.38 6.32
CA VAL A 242 -14.11 20.74 5.95
C VAL A 242 -13.36 21.79 6.77
N GLY A 243 -12.71 22.72 6.11
CA GLY A 243 -11.87 23.74 6.74
C GLY A 243 -10.43 23.31 7.07
N HIS A 244 -10.11 22.03 6.90
CA HIS A 244 -8.76 21.49 7.08
C HIS A 244 -8.15 21.00 5.75
N LEU A 245 -8.97 20.34 4.95
CA LEU A 245 -8.63 19.84 3.62
C LEU A 245 -9.74 20.26 2.65
N GLY A 246 -9.35 20.62 1.44
CA GLY A 246 -10.26 20.97 0.37
C GLY A 246 -10.07 20.07 -0.84
N VAL A 247 -10.09 20.68 -2.00
CA VAL A 247 -9.64 20.06 -3.24
C VAL A 247 -8.12 20.23 -3.30
N GLU A 248 -7.41 19.10 -3.22
CA GLU A 248 -5.96 19.08 -3.17
C GLU A 248 -5.39 18.33 -4.37
N ARG A 249 -4.26 18.79 -4.86
CA ARG A 249 -3.49 18.03 -5.84
C ARG A 249 -2.51 17.10 -5.11
N ASP A 250 -2.42 15.87 -5.56
CA ASP A 250 -1.53 14.84 -5.01
C ASP A 250 -0.69 14.24 -6.13
N VAL A 251 0.54 13.86 -5.85
CA VAL A 251 1.38 13.07 -6.74
C VAL A 251 1.41 11.62 -6.27
N VAL A 252 0.82 10.74 -7.05
CA VAL A 252 0.76 9.31 -6.77
C VAL A 252 1.86 8.60 -7.56
N LEU A 253 2.72 7.91 -6.84
CA LEU A 253 3.69 7.02 -7.44
C LEU A 253 3.08 5.62 -7.53
N SER A 254 3.30 4.93 -8.64
CA SER A 254 2.83 3.56 -8.84
C SER A 254 3.90 2.72 -9.53
N PRO A 255 3.86 1.38 -9.35
CA PRO A 255 4.76 0.49 -10.08
C PRO A 255 4.63 0.67 -11.60
N ILE A 256 5.69 0.35 -12.30
CA ILE A 256 5.68 0.29 -13.77
C ILE A 256 4.64 -0.73 -14.21
N LEU A 257 3.83 -0.37 -15.20
CA LEU A 257 2.87 -1.28 -15.81
C LEU A 257 3.58 -2.20 -16.80
N HIS A 258 3.23 -3.47 -16.77
CA HIS A 258 3.75 -4.49 -17.66
C HIS A 258 2.60 -5.15 -18.40
N ASP A 259 2.81 -5.43 -19.69
CA ASP A 259 1.80 -6.07 -20.54
C ASP A 259 1.84 -7.60 -20.44
N SER A 260 2.95 -8.14 -19.95
CA SER A 260 3.15 -9.58 -19.88
C SER A 260 3.96 -10.02 -18.66
N PRO A 261 3.81 -11.29 -18.24
CA PRO A 261 4.71 -11.88 -17.25
C PRO A 261 6.18 -11.84 -17.65
N GLY A 262 6.47 -11.86 -18.94
CA GLY A 262 7.84 -11.78 -19.45
C GLY A 262 8.48 -10.41 -19.18
N GLU A 263 7.72 -9.35 -19.22
CA GLU A 263 8.19 -8.01 -18.85
C GLU A 263 8.35 -7.84 -17.35
N MET A 264 7.56 -8.57 -16.57
CA MET A 264 7.71 -8.63 -15.11
C MET A 264 8.89 -9.49 -14.70
N ALA A 265 9.28 -10.45 -15.53
CA ALA A 265 10.51 -11.19 -15.35
C ALA A 265 11.67 -10.21 -15.42
N GLN A 266 12.51 -10.23 -14.44
CA GLN A 266 13.57 -9.25 -14.20
C GLN A 266 14.33 -8.90 -15.48
N PRO A 267 14.50 -7.61 -15.78
CA PRO A 267 15.33 -7.18 -16.88
C PRO A 267 16.77 -7.66 -16.61
N PHE A 268 17.38 -8.26 -17.61
CA PHE A 268 18.77 -8.68 -17.53
C PHE A 268 19.73 -7.51 -17.26
N GLU A 269 19.31 -6.30 -17.66
CA GLU A 269 20.05 -5.06 -17.46
C GLU A 269 19.28 -4.11 -16.51
N ALA A 270 19.37 -4.38 -15.23
CA ALA A 270 18.88 -3.47 -14.21
C ALA A 270 19.81 -2.25 -14.11
N ARG A 271 19.30 -1.08 -14.49
CA ARG A 271 20.02 0.20 -14.37
C ARG A 271 19.38 1.06 -13.30
N ASP A 272 20.20 1.46 -12.35
CA ASP A 272 19.76 2.27 -11.23
C ASP A 272 20.01 3.76 -11.48
N TRP A 273 18.95 4.52 -11.66
CA TRP A 273 19.03 5.96 -11.86
C TRP A 273 19.72 6.68 -10.68
N LYS A 274 19.54 6.20 -9.46
CA LYS A 274 20.16 6.79 -8.27
C LYS A 274 21.68 6.63 -8.27
N LYS A 275 22.19 5.62 -8.96
CA LYS A 275 23.62 5.39 -9.14
C LYS A 275 24.19 6.07 -10.39
N GLY A 276 23.35 6.81 -11.12
CA GLY A 276 23.75 7.47 -12.36
C GLY A 276 23.92 6.51 -13.53
N GLU A 277 23.39 5.29 -13.47
CA GLU A 277 23.47 4.30 -14.54
C GLU A 277 22.50 4.57 -15.70
N CYS A 278 21.47 5.36 -15.43
CA CYS A 278 20.48 5.85 -16.40
C CYS A 278 19.79 7.09 -15.86
N ASP A 279 19.01 7.77 -16.70
CA ASP A 279 18.14 8.87 -16.27
C ASP A 279 16.90 8.33 -15.54
N LEU A 280 16.37 9.09 -14.57
CA LEU A 280 15.09 8.81 -13.96
C LEU A 280 13.96 9.25 -14.90
N ILE A 281 13.28 8.28 -15.50
CA ILE A 281 12.15 8.48 -16.39
C ILE A 281 10.93 7.81 -15.74
N PRO A 282 9.91 8.59 -15.29
CA PRO A 282 8.70 8.04 -14.70
C PRO A 282 8.01 7.00 -15.60
N GLY A 283 7.69 5.84 -15.06
CA GLY A 283 7.06 4.73 -15.77
C GLY A 283 8.01 3.92 -16.66
N VAL A 284 9.31 4.22 -16.71
CA VAL A 284 10.31 3.51 -17.50
C VAL A 284 11.46 3.02 -16.64
N THR A 285 12.21 3.92 -16.02
CA THR A 285 13.37 3.60 -15.17
C THR A 285 13.11 3.84 -13.70
N GLY A 286 11.98 4.45 -13.37
CA GLY A 286 11.47 4.67 -12.03
C GLY A 286 9.95 4.52 -11.98
N PRO A 287 9.34 4.64 -10.81
CA PRO A 287 7.89 4.56 -10.65
C PRO A 287 7.16 5.51 -11.58
N ASP A 288 6.02 5.07 -12.09
CA ASP A 288 5.13 5.97 -12.80
C ASP A 288 4.57 7.01 -11.83
N MET A 289 4.40 8.23 -12.30
CA MET A 289 3.91 9.36 -11.52
C MET A 289 2.64 9.89 -12.13
N THR A 290 1.59 9.99 -11.34
CA THR A 290 0.31 10.57 -11.76
C THR A 290 -0.08 11.68 -10.81
N VAL A 291 -0.33 12.86 -11.34
CA VAL A 291 -0.90 13.95 -10.55
C VAL A 291 -2.42 13.79 -10.58
N VAL A 292 -3.01 13.70 -9.39
CA VAL A 292 -4.45 13.51 -9.21
C VAL A 292 -5.01 14.66 -8.38
N GLU A 293 -6.23 15.06 -8.70
CA GLU A 293 -6.99 15.97 -7.86
C GLU A 293 -7.87 15.16 -6.91
N ARG A 294 -7.89 15.52 -5.65
CA ARG A 294 -8.65 14.87 -4.60
C ARG A 294 -9.55 15.88 -3.92
N ASP A 295 -10.84 15.71 -4.07
CA ASP A 295 -11.85 16.45 -3.30
C ASP A 295 -12.12 15.69 -1.99
N TYR A 296 -11.45 16.09 -0.92
CA TYR A 296 -11.57 15.42 0.37
C TYR A 296 -12.96 15.59 1.02
N PRO A 297 -13.62 16.75 0.96
CA PRO A 297 -15.02 16.89 1.35
C PRO A 297 -15.98 15.94 0.62
N ALA A 298 -15.70 15.62 -0.64
CA ALA A 298 -16.51 14.71 -1.44
C ALA A 298 -16.17 13.22 -1.25
N THR A 299 -15.38 12.85 -0.25
CA THR A 299 -14.96 11.45 -0.03
C THR A 299 -16.14 10.48 0.07
N LEU A 300 -17.22 10.86 0.77
CA LEU A 300 -18.44 10.04 0.85
C LEU A 300 -19.08 9.85 -0.52
N ALA A 301 -19.24 10.93 -1.28
CA ALA A 301 -19.83 10.88 -2.61
C ALA A 301 -19.01 9.97 -3.54
N ARG A 302 -17.69 10.08 -3.49
CA ARG A 302 -16.77 9.22 -4.24
C ARG A 302 -16.83 7.76 -3.80
N TYR A 303 -16.94 7.52 -2.50
CA TYR A 303 -17.06 6.18 -1.95
C TYR A 303 -18.36 5.49 -2.39
N THR A 304 -19.45 6.21 -2.50
CA THR A 304 -20.76 5.69 -2.88
C THR A 304 -21.03 5.70 -4.38
N ALA A 305 -20.17 6.33 -5.19
CA ALA A 305 -20.26 6.33 -6.64
C ALA A 305 -19.67 5.04 -7.24
N LEU A 306 -20.12 4.66 -8.42
CA LEU A 306 -19.47 3.59 -9.22
C LEU A 306 -18.11 4.04 -9.77
N GLY A 307 -17.87 5.33 -9.79
CA GLY A 307 -16.67 5.96 -10.29
C GLY A 307 -16.76 6.38 -11.75
N PRO A 308 -16.65 7.68 -12.05
CA PRO A 308 -16.73 8.18 -13.43
C PRO A 308 -15.64 7.59 -14.33
N LEU A 309 -14.49 7.23 -13.76
CA LEU A 309 -13.40 6.60 -14.51
C LEU A 309 -13.67 5.14 -14.87
N MET A 310 -14.63 4.48 -14.23
CA MET A 310 -14.98 3.11 -14.55
C MET A 310 -15.63 3.01 -15.93
N ASP A 311 -16.44 4.00 -16.31
CA ASP A 311 -17.03 4.09 -17.63
C ASP A 311 -15.97 4.45 -18.71
N GLU A 312 -15.17 5.48 -18.46
CA GLU A 312 -14.15 5.96 -19.39
C GLU A 312 -12.96 5.00 -19.54
N ARG A 313 -12.43 4.50 -18.44
CA ARG A 313 -11.18 3.74 -18.39
C ARG A 313 -11.39 2.23 -18.32
N GLY A 314 -12.58 1.80 -17.97
CA GLY A 314 -12.90 0.39 -17.73
C GLY A 314 -12.26 -0.14 -16.44
N ASN A 315 -12.42 -1.43 -16.26
CA ASN A 315 -11.80 -2.15 -15.15
C ASN A 315 -10.52 -2.83 -15.61
N GLY A 316 -9.63 -3.10 -14.68
CA GLY A 316 -8.40 -3.79 -14.99
C GLY A 316 -7.56 -4.10 -13.76
N GLY A 317 -6.66 -5.03 -13.93
CA GLY A 317 -5.68 -5.41 -12.93
C GLY A 317 -4.68 -6.38 -13.52
N LYS A 318 -3.49 -6.45 -12.97
CA LYS A 318 -2.44 -7.36 -13.41
C LYS A 318 -2.12 -7.24 -14.92
N GLY A 319 -2.12 -6.02 -15.45
CA GLY A 319 -1.85 -5.74 -16.87
C GLY A 319 -3.04 -5.93 -17.83
N LEU A 320 -4.18 -6.43 -17.35
CA LEU A 320 -5.39 -6.56 -18.14
C LEU A 320 -6.29 -5.34 -17.97
N LYS A 321 -6.95 -4.93 -19.06
CA LYS A 321 -7.93 -3.84 -19.06
C LYS A 321 -9.08 -4.18 -20.00
N TRP A 322 -10.31 -3.92 -19.54
CA TRP A 322 -11.52 -4.08 -20.34
C TRP A 322 -12.52 -2.97 -20.05
N GLY A 323 -13.31 -2.61 -21.08
CA GLY A 323 -14.38 -1.64 -20.94
C GLY A 323 -15.53 -2.20 -20.09
N MET A 324 -16.17 -1.32 -19.33
CA MET A 324 -17.27 -1.66 -18.40
C MET A 324 -18.55 -0.86 -18.69
N GLY A 325 -18.64 -0.15 -19.80
CA GLY A 325 -19.75 0.75 -20.09
C GLY A 325 -21.11 0.06 -20.04
N ALA A 326 -21.24 -1.11 -20.67
CA ALA A 326 -22.48 -1.87 -20.69
C ALA A 326 -22.88 -2.39 -19.29
N GLU A 327 -21.90 -2.81 -18.50
CA GLU A 327 -22.11 -3.28 -17.13
C GLU A 327 -22.51 -2.14 -16.20
N VAL A 328 -21.90 -0.97 -16.35
CA VAL A 328 -22.23 0.25 -15.59
C VAL A 328 -23.66 0.70 -15.93
N GLU A 329 -24.05 0.70 -17.20
CA GLU A 329 -25.41 1.02 -17.63
C GLU A 329 -26.44 0.03 -17.04
N ALA A 330 -26.14 -1.27 -17.13
CA ALA A 330 -27.00 -2.30 -16.57
C ALA A 330 -27.15 -2.19 -15.05
N LEU A 331 -26.06 -1.94 -14.33
CA LEU A 331 -26.08 -1.70 -12.89
C LEU A 331 -26.88 -0.44 -12.53
N GLY A 332 -26.69 0.65 -13.27
CA GLY A 332 -27.45 1.90 -13.08
C GLY A 332 -28.95 1.69 -13.26
N ALA A 333 -29.34 0.92 -14.28
CA ALA A 333 -30.75 0.58 -14.50
C ALA A 333 -31.36 -0.30 -13.41
N LEU A 334 -30.57 -1.18 -12.78
CA LEU A 334 -31.02 -2.08 -11.73
C LEU A 334 -31.04 -1.43 -10.33
N THR A 335 -30.06 -0.62 -10.03
CA THR A 335 -29.81 -0.10 -8.68
C THR A 335 -30.15 1.37 -8.52
N GLY A 336 -30.27 2.11 -9.58
CA GLY A 336 -30.37 3.57 -9.58
C GLY A 336 -29.06 4.29 -9.26
N ILE A 337 -27.96 3.56 -9.19
CA ILE A 337 -26.62 4.11 -8.88
C ILE A 337 -25.82 4.20 -10.18
N GLY A 338 -25.55 5.42 -10.61
CA GLY A 338 -24.71 5.70 -11.78
C GLY A 338 -23.25 5.94 -11.43
N PRO A 339 -22.42 6.25 -12.43
CA PRO A 339 -21.02 6.59 -12.23
C PRO A 339 -20.81 7.78 -11.27
N ASP A 340 -21.74 8.71 -11.27
CA ASP A 340 -21.71 9.93 -10.45
C ASP A 340 -22.40 9.77 -9.08
N GLY A 341 -22.96 8.60 -8.80
CA GLY A 341 -23.68 8.31 -7.58
C GLY A 341 -25.18 8.07 -7.80
N PRO A 342 -25.97 8.01 -6.73
CA PRO A 342 -27.40 7.82 -6.79
C PRO A 342 -28.14 8.94 -7.50
#